data_ed946bdc92fd731df173c52f5d1961df
#
_entry.id   ed946bdc92fd731df173c52f5d1961df
#
_cell.length_a   1.000
_cell.length_b   1.000
_cell.length_c   1.000
_cell.angle_alpha   90.00
_cell.angle_beta   90.00
_cell.angle_gamma   90.00
#
_symmetry.space_group_name_H-M   'P 1'
#
loop_
_entity.id
_entity.type
_entity.pdbx_description
1 polymer ?
#
loop_
_entity_poly.entity_id
_entity_poly.type
_entity_poly.pdbx_seq_one_letter_code
_entity_poly.pdbx_strand_id
1 'polypeptide(L)'
;MKQILIISGKGGTGKTVLTSSLAALAKAAVLADCDVDAADLHLLLHPVVKGTQEFWSGQKAVIDDGQCINCGRCLSLCRFEAIKALKNQDGSLKKIEIDPIACEGCRVCYYTCPVGAIQMEDRLSGLLFISETKYGPMVHAKLGIAEENSGKLVALVKQKAQEIAQAEGKRWLIIDGPPGIGCPVIASLSGVDLVLVVTEPTLSGIYDMERVIDLAAHFGVLTKVFINKCDINWDNTRTIEEICQKRGIEVIGYL
;
A
#
# COMPACT_ATOMS: atom_id res chain seq x y z
N MET A 1 -18.89 -1.12 15.22
CA MET A 1 -18.23 -1.75 14.07
C MET A 1 -16.93 -2.38 14.55
N LYS A 2 -16.61 -3.59 14.12
CA LYS A 2 -15.33 -4.26 14.39
C LYS A 2 -14.49 -4.30 13.13
N GLN A 3 -13.18 -4.10 13.26
CA GLN A 3 -12.23 -4.06 12.16
C GLN A 3 -11.32 -5.28 12.20
N ILE A 4 -11.31 -6.05 11.13
CA ILE A 4 -10.47 -7.25 10.97
C ILE A 4 -9.49 -6.98 9.85
N LEU A 5 -8.20 -7.00 10.16
CA LEU A 5 -7.12 -6.85 9.20
C LEU A 5 -6.50 -8.20 8.88
N ILE A 6 -6.46 -8.55 7.62
CA ILE A 6 -5.80 -9.76 7.11
C ILE A 6 -4.45 -9.34 6.53
N ILE A 7 -3.35 -9.84 7.08
CA ILE A 7 -1.98 -9.52 6.63
C ILE A 7 -1.11 -10.77 6.55
N SER A 8 0.04 -10.63 5.92
CA SER A 8 1.06 -11.69 5.88
C SER A 8 2.46 -11.09 5.84
N GLY A 9 3.46 -11.86 6.22
CA GLY A 9 4.85 -11.43 6.15
C GLY A 9 5.39 -11.32 4.73
N LYS A 10 4.83 -12.08 3.77
CA LYS A 10 5.23 -12.06 2.34
C LYS A 10 4.03 -12.14 1.41
N GLY A 11 4.24 -11.82 0.13
CA GLY A 11 3.24 -12.01 -0.93
C GLY A 11 2.96 -13.49 -1.23
N GLY A 12 1.80 -13.78 -1.83
CA GLY A 12 1.44 -15.13 -2.29
C GLY A 12 0.97 -16.12 -1.22
N THR A 13 0.82 -15.71 0.04
CA THR A 13 0.34 -16.56 1.14
C THR A 13 -1.16 -16.86 1.11
N GLY A 14 -1.94 -16.18 0.25
CA GLY A 14 -3.39 -16.37 0.13
C GLY A 14 -4.25 -15.39 0.93
N LYS A 15 -3.70 -14.26 1.40
CA LYS A 15 -4.46 -13.19 2.11
C LYS A 15 -5.75 -12.82 1.39
N THR A 16 -5.65 -12.40 0.14
CA THR A 16 -6.77 -11.90 -0.68
C THR A 16 -7.86 -12.98 -0.88
N VAL A 17 -7.46 -14.25 -1.03
CA VAL A 17 -8.39 -15.38 -1.12
C VAL A 17 -9.14 -15.56 0.21
N LEU A 18 -8.42 -15.50 1.34
CA LEU A 18 -9.06 -15.58 2.66
C LEU A 18 -9.96 -14.37 2.90
N THR A 19 -9.52 -13.16 2.54
CA THR A 19 -10.31 -11.93 2.65
C THR A 19 -11.61 -12.03 1.86
N SER A 20 -11.55 -12.50 0.61
CA SER A 20 -12.74 -12.68 -0.23
C SER A 20 -13.69 -13.75 0.32
N SER A 21 -13.16 -14.82 0.92
CA SER A 21 -13.95 -15.87 1.58
C SER A 21 -14.65 -15.34 2.83
N LEU A 22 -13.96 -14.55 3.64
CA LEU A 22 -14.56 -13.90 4.81
C LEU A 22 -15.63 -12.88 4.39
N ALA A 23 -15.42 -12.14 3.30
CA ALA A 23 -16.43 -11.25 2.73
C ALA A 23 -17.72 -12.00 2.36
N ALA A 24 -17.57 -13.18 1.77
CA ALA A 24 -18.72 -14.01 1.41
C ALA A 24 -19.52 -14.54 2.62
N LEU A 25 -18.85 -14.76 3.74
CA LEU A 25 -19.46 -15.23 4.99
C LEU A 25 -20.07 -14.09 5.83
N ALA A 26 -19.52 -12.89 5.73
CA ALA A 26 -19.93 -11.73 6.50
C ALA A 26 -21.14 -11.05 5.85
N LYS A 27 -22.31 -11.10 6.51
CA LYS A 27 -23.58 -10.56 5.97
C LYS A 27 -23.73 -9.02 6.04
N ALA A 28 -22.83 -8.30 6.69
CA ALA A 28 -22.93 -6.86 6.92
C ALA A 28 -21.53 -6.25 7.05
N ALA A 29 -20.75 -6.36 5.98
CA ALA A 29 -19.37 -5.86 5.94
C ALA A 29 -19.19 -4.74 4.93
N VAL A 30 -18.19 -3.88 5.19
CA VAL A 30 -17.49 -3.10 4.19
C VAL A 30 -16.12 -3.73 3.98
N LEU A 31 -15.64 -3.68 2.76
CA LEU A 31 -14.36 -4.25 2.36
C LEU A 31 -13.37 -3.13 2.06
N ALA A 32 -12.12 -3.29 2.47
CA ALA A 32 -11.04 -2.36 2.13
C ALA A 32 -9.86 -3.15 1.55
N ASP A 33 -9.44 -2.81 0.33
CA ASP A 33 -8.19 -3.34 -0.23
C ASP A 33 -7.08 -2.33 0.03
N CYS A 34 -6.23 -2.65 0.99
CA CYS A 34 -5.10 -1.85 1.43
C CYS A 34 -3.76 -2.31 0.83
N ASP A 35 -3.75 -3.34 -0.02
CA ASP A 35 -2.58 -3.72 -0.81
C ASP A 35 -2.51 -2.86 -2.09
N VAL A 36 -2.31 -1.54 -1.89
CA VAL A 36 -2.43 -0.53 -2.96
C VAL A 36 -1.35 -0.65 -4.05
N ASP A 37 -0.28 -1.37 -3.78
CA ASP A 37 0.81 -1.66 -4.73
C ASP A 37 0.43 -2.84 -5.65
N ALA A 38 -0.38 -3.79 -5.13
CA ALA A 38 -0.85 -4.98 -5.85
C ALA A 38 -2.31 -5.31 -5.48
N ALA A 39 -3.21 -4.37 -5.73
CA ALA A 39 -4.63 -4.50 -5.39
C ALA A 39 -5.30 -5.60 -6.24
N ASP A 40 -5.53 -6.76 -5.65
CA ASP A 40 -6.06 -7.96 -6.33
C ASP A 40 -7.47 -8.36 -5.87
N LEU A 41 -7.97 -7.79 -4.76
CA LEU A 41 -9.28 -8.13 -4.22
C LEU A 41 -10.41 -7.82 -5.23
N HIS A 42 -10.25 -6.78 -6.03
CA HIS A 42 -11.21 -6.42 -7.09
C HIS A 42 -11.32 -7.49 -8.19
N LEU A 43 -10.27 -8.28 -8.45
CA LEU A 43 -10.29 -9.37 -9.42
C LEU A 43 -11.18 -10.53 -8.97
N LEU A 44 -11.28 -10.78 -7.65
CA LEU A 44 -12.08 -11.85 -7.06
C LEU A 44 -13.54 -11.41 -6.84
N LEU A 45 -13.76 -10.15 -6.52
CA LEU A 45 -15.09 -9.66 -6.11
C LEU A 45 -15.86 -8.96 -7.25
N HIS A 46 -15.21 -8.67 -8.37
CA HIS A 46 -15.79 -8.00 -9.55
C HIS A 46 -16.65 -6.77 -9.17
N PRO A 47 -16.09 -5.77 -8.49
CA PRO A 47 -16.83 -4.60 -8.01
C PRO A 47 -17.32 -3.72 -9.15
N VAL A 48 -18.48 -3.08 -8.94
CA VAL A 48 -18.97 -2.01 -9.80
C VAL A 48 -18.57 -0.67 -9.19
N VAL A 49 -17.71 0.08 -9.87
CA VAL A 49 -17.25 1.40 -9.40
C VAL A 49 -18.43 2.37 -9.37
N LYS A 50 -18.64 3.03 -8.25
CA LYS A 50 -19.67 4.06 -8.01
C LYS A 50 -19.10 5.46 -7.94
N GLY A 51 -17.84 5.59 -7.51
CA GLY A 51 -17.15 6.87 -7.40
C GLY A 51 -15.64 6.69 -7.46
N THR A 52 -14.98 7.76 -7.90
CA THR A 52 -13.51 7.83 -7.96
C THR A 52 -13.05 9.13 -7.32
N GLN A 53 -11.96 9.08 -6.56
CA GLN A 53 -11.33 10.22 -5.94
C GLN A 53 -9.84 10.23 -6.29
N GLU A 54 -9.32 11.38 -6.69
CA GLU A 54 -7.89 11.57 -6.93
C GLU A 54 -7.12 11.62 -5.60
N PHE A 55 -5.97 10.98 -5.60
CA PHE A 55 -5.02 11.03 -4.49
C PHE A 55 -3.79 11.82 -4.89
N TRP A 56 -3.69 13.01 -4.33
CA TRP A 56 -2.56 13.92 -4.52
C TRP A 56 -1.57 13.78 -3.37
N SER A 57 -0.32 13.47 -3.67
CA SER A 57 0.73 13.33 -2.64
C SER A 57 2.11 13.60 -3.23
N GLY A 58 2.90 14.38 -2.48
CA GLY A 58 4.21 14.80 -2.95
C GLY A 58 4.13 15.92 -3.99
N GLN A 59 5.28 16.29 -4.52
CA GLN A 59 5.43 17.32 -5.54
C GLN A 59 6.48 16.89 -6.57
N LYS A 60 6.41 17.45 -7.76
CA LYS A 60 7.45 17.33 -8.80
C LYS A 60 7.95 18.72 -9.18
N ALA A 61 9.20 18.79 -9.57
CA ALA A 61 9.77 20.02 -10.10
C ALA A 61 9.46 20.15 -11.60
N VAL A 62 9.13 21.36 -12.02
CA VAL A 62 8.89 21.71 -13.43
C VAL A 62 9.73 22.93 -13.78
N ILE A 63 10.32 22.95 -14.98
CA ILE A 63 11.11 24.07 -15.48
C ILE A 63 10.23 24.96 -16.34
N ASP A 64 10.23 26.26 -16.04
CA ASP A 64 9.72 27.29 -16.93
C ASP A 64 10.79 27.59 -17.99
N ASP A 65 10.56 27.10 -19.21
CA ASP A 65 11.48 27.26 -20.33
C ASP A 65 11.70 28.73 -20.71
N GLY A 66 10.74 29.61 -20.45
CA GLY A 66 10.85 31.04 -20.73
C GLY A 66 11.77 31.79 -19.78
N GLN A 67 11.95 31.27 -18.57
CA GLN A 67 12.84 31.85 -17.55
C GLN A 67 14.18 31.11 -17.45
N CYS A 68 14.27 29.87 -17.95
CA CYS A 68 15.45 29.05 -17.82
C CYS A 68 16.61 29.53 -18.70
N ILE A 69 17.72 29.91 -18.07
CA ILE A 69 18.96 30.34 -18.76
C ILE A 69 19.88 29.15 -19.10
N ASN A 70 19.45 27.93 -18.91
CA ASN A 70 20.20 26.70 -19.20
C ASN A 70 21.59 26.63 -18.53
N CYS A 71 21.76 27.18 -17.34
CA CYS A 71 23.07 27.25 -16.63
C CYS A 71 23.55 25.89 -16.12
N GLY A 72 22.73 24.83 -16.10
CA GLY A 72 23.09 23.47 -15.68
C GLY A 72 23.23 23.24 -14.17
N ARG A 73 23.04 24.27 -13.32
CA ARG A 73 23.24 24.14 -11.87
C ARG A 73 22.33 23.09 -11.24
N CYS A 74 21.06 23.03 -11.64
CA CYS A 74 20.12 22.02 -11.17
C CYS A 74 20.51 20.59 -11.60
N LEU A 75 21.06 20.43 -12.81
CA LEU A 75 21.55 19.16 -13.34
C LEU A 75 22.66 18.57 -12.46
N SER A 76 23.65 19.38 -12.08
CA SER A 76 24.81 18.93 -11.27
C SER A 76 24.44 18.58 -9.83
N LEU A 77 23.30 19.06 -9.32
CA LEU A 77 22.86 18.87 -7.94
C LEU A 77 21.79 17.79 -7.77
N CYS A 78 21.20 17.30 -8.87
CA CYS A 78 20.17 16.29 -8.80
C CYS A 78 20.74 14.89 -8.51
N ARG A 79 20.63 14.43 -7.28
CA ARG A 79 21.10 13.10 -6.86
C ARG A 79 20.23 11.94 -7.37
N PHE A 80 19.04 12.25 -7.90
CA PHE A 80 18.09 11.27 -8.45
C PHE A 80 18.21 11.14 -9.97
N GLU A 81 19.16 11.83 -10.58
CA GLU A 81 19.36 11.82 -12.04
C GLU A 81 18.11 12.17 -12.85
N ALA A 82 17.14 12.82 -12.20
CA ALA A 82 15.88 13.25 -12.81
C ALA A 82 16.05 14.40 -13.80
N ILE A 83 17.17 15.12 -13.78
CA ILE A 83 17.40 16.29 -14.63
C ILE A 83 18.37 15.90 -15.74
N LYS A 84 17.98 16.14 -16.99
CA LYS A 84 18.76 15.76 -18.18
C LYS A 84 19.04 16.97 -19.05
N ALA A 85 20.24 17.00 -19.66
CA ALA A 85 20.61 17.97 -20.65
C ALA A 85 20.33 17.39 -22.06
N LEU A 86 19.41 17.99 -22.79
CA LEU A 86 19.23 17.70 -24.21
C LEU A 86 20.26 18.50 -25.01
N LYS A 87 20.92 17.83 -25.97
CA LYS A 87 21.94 18.42 -26.82
C LYS A 87 21.48 18.51 -28.26
N ASN A 88 21.95 19.51 -28.98
CA ASN A 88 21.83 19.63 -30.41
C ASN A 88 22.73 18.61 -31.14
N GLN A 89 22.59 18.50 -32.46
CA GLN A 89 23.44 17.62 -33.28
C GLN A 89 24.94 18.01 -33.24
N ASP A 90 25.25 19.26 -33.00
CA ASP A 90 26.63 19.79 -32.84
C ASP A 90 27.18 19.62 -31.41
N GLY A 91 26.43 18.98 -30.50
CA GLY A 91 26.81 18.75 -29.13
C GLY A 91 26.57 19.92 -28.16
N SER A 92 26.10 21.06 -28.65
CA SER A 92 25.72 22.22 -27.82
C SER A 92 24.49 21.91 -26.98
N LEU A 93 24.37 22.54 -25.80
CA LEU A 93 23.20 22.40 -24.93
C LEU A 93 21.97 23.03 -25.60
N LYS A 94 20.95 22.20 -25.83
CA LYS A 94 19.66 22.65 -26.37
C LYS A 94 18.70 23.08 -25.27
N LYS A 95 18.54 22.23 -24.26
CA LYS A 95 17.54 22.40 -23.20
C LYS A 95 17.86 21.53 -22.00
N ILE A 96 17.42 21.96 -20.82
CA ILE A 96 17.40 21.13 -19.61
C ILE A 96 15.96 20.70 -19.35
N GLU A 97 15.75 19.42 -19.11
CA GLU A 97 14.43 18.84 -18.81
C GLU A 97 14.46 18.08 -17.50
N ILE A 98 13.32 18.05 -16.82
CA ILE A 98 13.10 17.20 -15.63
C ILE A 98 12.22 16.02 -16.03
N ASP A 99 12.70 14.81 -15.74
CA ASP A 99 11.92 13.59 -15.84
C ASP A 99 10.94 13.55 -14.65
N PRO A 100 9.63 13.64 -14.89
CA PRO A 100 8.65 13.68 -13.81
C PRO A 100 8.56 12.34 -13.05
N ILE A 101 8.99 11.22 -13.67
CA ILE A 101 8.97 9.90 -13.03
C ILE A 101 10.13 9.77 -12.05
N ALA A 102 11.34 10.20 -12.45
CA ALA A 102 12.54 10.13 -11.62
C ALA A 102 12.64 11.26 -10.58
N CYS A 103 11.74 12.26 -10.62
CA CYS A 103 11.78 13.40 -9.72
C CYS A 103 11.15 13.07 -8.36
N GLU A 104 11.94 13.07 -7.29
CA GLU A 104 11.52 12.84 -5.90
C GLU A 104 11.00 14.08 -5.17
N GLY A 105 10.82 15.21 -5.86
CA GLY A 105 10.27 16.43 -5.25
C GLY A 105 11.08 17.02 -4.11
N CYS A 106 12.37 16.71 -4.01
CA CYS A 106 13.24 17.12 -2.89
C CYS A 106 13.54 18.62 -2.82
N ARG A 107 13.11 19.40 -3.82
CA ARG A 107 13.23 20.87 -3.91
C ARG A 107 14.65 21.43 -4.01
N VAL A 108 15.72 20.63 -4.06
CA VAL A 108 17.09 21.13 -4.17
C VAL A 108 17.24 22.01 -5.40
N CYS A 109 16.77 21.58 -6.56
CA CYS A 109 16.81 22.35 -7.81
C CYS A 109 16.01 23.66 -7.72
N TYR A 110 14.87 23.66 -7.05
CA TYR A 110 14.04 24.84 -6.81
C TYR A 110 14.80 25.93 -6.03
N TYR A 111 15.40 25.57 -4.89
CA TYR A 111 16.11 26.52 -4.04
C TYR A 111 17.44 27.02 -4.64
N THR A 112 18.03 26.24 -5.55
CA THR A 112 19.35 26.56 -6.11
C THR A 112 19.28 27.24 -7.47
N CYS A 113 18.10 27.39 -8.06
CA CYS A 113 17.91 28.04 -9.35
C CYS A 113 18.17 29.56 -9.24
N PRO A 114 19.20 30.11 -9.92
CA PRO A 114 19.58 31.51 -9.75
C PRO A 114 18.56 32.50 -10.32
N VAL A 115 17.69 32.04 -11.21
CA VAL A 115 16.64 32.85 -11.87
C VAL A 115 15.23 32.47 -11.51
N GLY A 116 15.04 31.50 -10.57
CA GLY A 116 13.71 31.08 -10.14
C GLY A 116 12.89 30.34 -11.21
N ALA A 117 13.53 29.78 -12.22
CA ALA A 117 12.85 29.11 -13.34
C ALA A 117 12.28 27.72 -13.00
N ILE A 118 12.43 27.24 -11.76
CA ILE A 118 11.91 25.94 -11.35
C ILE A 118 10.74 26.16 -10.39
N GLN A 119 9.62 25.55 -10.69
CA GLN A 119 8.41 25.55 -9.87
C GLN A 119 8.15 24.16 -9.32
N MET A 120 7.39 24.07 -8.22
CA MET A 120 6.94 22.80 -7.63
C MET A 120 5.44 22.66 -7.88
N GLU A 121 5.06 21.58 -8.52
CA GLU A 121 3.66 21.23 -8.77
C GLU A 121 3.25 20.02 -7.93
N ASP A 122 2.01 20.01 -7.46
CA ASP A 122 1.45 18.86 -6.77
C ASP A 122 1.39 17.66 -7.73
N ARG A 123 1.57 16.45 -7.18
CA ARG A 123 1.64 15.21 -7.94
C ARG A 123 0.40 14.36 -7.70
N LEU A 124 -0.29 14.02 -8.79
CA LEU A 124 -1.36 13.02 -8.75
C LEU A 124 -0.71 11.64 -8.63
N SER A 125 -0.76 11.07 -7.43
CA SER A 125 -0.04 9.85 -7.07
C SER A 125 -0.90 8.59 -7.08
N GLY A 126 -2.21 8.72 -7.27
CA GLY A 126 -3.09 7.56 -7.33
C GLY A 126 -4.56 7.89 -7.47
N LEU A 127 -5.37 6.84 -7.55
CA LEU A 127 -6.82 6.92 -7.59
C LEU A 127 -7.42 6.00 -6.53
N LEU A 128 -8.39 6.51 -5.79
CA LEU A 128 -9.21 5.76 -4.84
C LEU A 128 -10.57 5.49 -5.49
N PHE A 129 -11.07 4.28 -5.36
CA PHE A 129 -12.34 3.83 -5.92
C PHE A 129 -13.29 3.44 -4.79
N ILE A 130 -14.52 3.94 -4.87
CA ILE A 130 -15.64 3.51 -4.04
C ILE A 130 -16.52 2.65 -4.94
N SER A 131 -16.72 1.41 -4.55
CA SER A 131 -17.33 0.39 -5.39
C SER A 131 -18.38 -0.40 -4.62
N GLU A 132 -19.24 -1.10 -5.34
CA GLU A 132 -20.21 -2.02 -4.78
C GLU A 132 -19.92 -3.43 -5.26
N THR A 133 -19.95 -4.40 -4.35
CA THR A 133 -19.81 -5.83 -4.63
C THR A 133 -21.08 -6.58 -4.21
N LYS A 134 -21.24 -7.83 -4.62
CA LYS A 134 -22.33 -8.68 -4.14
C LYS A 134 -22.30 -8.95 -2.63
N TYR A 135 -21.19 -8.60 -1.95
CA TYR A 135 -21.00 -8.82 -0.52
C TYR A 135 -21.06 -7.52 0.30
N GLY A 136 -21.15 -6.36 -0.37
CA GLY A 136 -21.24 -5.03 0.22
C GLY A 136 -20.27 -4.01 -0.41
N PRO A 137 -20.26 -2.79 0.13
CA PRO A 137 -19.37 -1.75 -0.34
C PRO A 137 -17.90 -2.14 -0.23
N MET A 138 -17.10 -1.71 -1.20
CA MET A 138 -15.66 -1.93 -1.25
C MET A 138 -14.94 -0.63 -1.57
N VAL A 139 -13.89 -0.33 -0.80
CA VAL A 139 -12.96 0.75 -1.09
C VAL A 139 -11.62 0.14 -1.45
N HIS A 140 -11.08 0.56 -2.58
CA HIS A 140 -9.76 0.14 -3.04
C HIS A 140 -9.05 1.30 -3.72
N ALA A 141 -7.75 1.19 -3.92
CA ALA A 141 -7.00 2.22 -4.60
C ALA A 141 -5.97 1.62 -5.56
N LYS A 142 -5.50 2.46 -6.46
CA LYS A 142 -4.42 2.14 -7.38
C LYS A 142 -3.39 3.25 -7.29
N LEU A 143 -2.17 2.91 -6.90
CA LEU A 143 -1.04 3.81 -6.92
C LEU A 143 -0.59 4.06 -8.37
N GLY A 144 -0.12 5.26 -8.66
CA GLY A 144 0.47 5.61 -9.96
C GLY A 144 1.80 4.88 -10.20
N ILE A 145 2.26 4.89 -11.44
CA ILE A 145 3.53 4.26 -11.82
C ILE A 145 4.68 5.00 -11.14
N ALA A 146 5.57 4.26 -10.49
CA ALA A 146 6.72 4.79 -9.74
C ALA A 146 6.32 5.82 -8.66
N GLU A 147 5.12 5.67 -8.09
CA GLU A 147 4.67 6.53 -7.01
C GLU A 147 5.01 5.92 -5.65
N GLU A 148 5.45 6.76 -4.74
CA GLU A 148 5.64 6.43 -3.34
C GLU A 148 4.43 6.88 -2.50
N ASN A 149 4.52 6.80 -1.19
CA ASN A 149 3.46 7.17 -0.24
C ASN A 149 2.28 6.19 -0.14
N SER A 150 2.52 4.91 -0.45
CA SER A 150 1.54 3.84 -0.28
C SER A 150 0.91 3.82 1.14
N GLY A 151 1.67 4.14 2.20
CA GLY A 151 1.14 4.25 3.56
C GLY A 151 0.07 5.33 3.74
N LYS A 152 0.19 6.49 3.08
CA LYS A 152 -0.83 7.54 3.13
C LYS A 152 -2.08 7.12 2.36
N LEU A 153 -1.90 6.47 1.22
CA LEU A 153 -3.02 5.98 0.42
C LEU A 153 -3.78 4.86 1.15
N VAL A 154 -3.07 3.94 1.82
CA VAL A 154 -3.66 2.92 2.70
C VAL A 154 -4.50 3.57 3.81
N ALA A 155 -3.98 4.59 4.48
CA ALA A 155 -4.73 5.32 5.51
C ALA A 155 -6.02 5.95 4.95
N LEU A 156 -5.96 6.53 3.75
CA LEU A 156 -7.13 7.11 3.06
C LEU A 156 -8.17 6.05 2.68
N VAL A 157 -7.74 4.91 2.11
CA VAL A 157 -8.62 3.76 1.79
C VAL A 157 -9.36 3.30 3.04
N LYS A 158 -8.61 3.10 4.12
CA LYS A 158 -9.17 2.64 5.40
C LYS A 158 -10.13 3.65 6.00
N GLN A 159 -9.77 4.93 6.04
CA GLN A 159 -10.63 6.00 6.52
C GLN A 159 -11.94 6.03 5.74
N LYS A 160 -11.88 5.97 4.42
CA LYS A 160 -13.08 6.01 3.57
C LYS A 160 -13.98 4.80 3.78
N ALA A 161 -13.40 3.62 3.94
CA ALA A 161 -14.14 2.40 4.26
C ALA A 161 -14.81 2.48 5.66
N GLN A 162 -14.15 3.10 6.65
CA GLN A 162 -14.72 3.35 7.97
C GLN A 162 -15.92 4.33 7.91
N GLU A 163 -15.80 5.42 7.14
CA GLU A 163 -16.88 6.39 6.94
C GLU A 163 -18.12 5.70 6.35
N ILE A 164 -17.95 4.87 5.31
CA ILE A 164 -19.05 4.12 4.70
C ILE A 164 -19.65 3.13 5.69
N ALA A 165 -18.83 2.39 6.42
CA ALA A 165 -19.30 1.40 7.38
C ALA A 165 -20.11 2.03 8.53
N GLN A 166 -19.71 3.22 8.99
CA GLN A 166 -20.45 3.97 9.99
C GLN A 166 -21.78 4.52 9.45
N ALA A 167 -21.75 5.12 8.26
CA ALA A 167 -22.94 5.69 7.63
C ALA A 167 -24.01 4.63 7.31
N GLU A 168 -23.60 3.42 6.93
CA GLU A 168 -24.51 2.32 6.61
C GLU A 168 -24.80 1.37 7.79
N GLY A 169 -24.28 1.65 8.98
CA GLY A 169 -24.49 0.82 10.17
C GLY A 169 -23.93 -0.61 10.03
N LYS A 170 -22.85 -0.78 9.28
CA LYS A 170 -22.24 -2.10 9.08
C LYS A 170 -21.51 -2.58 10.33
N ARG A 171 -21.57 -3.89 10.56
CA ARG A 171 -20.96 -4.51 11.74
C ARG A 171 -19.47 -4.74 11.60
N TRP A 172 -19.00 -5.00 10.39
CA TRP A 172 -17.66 -5.43 10.08
C TRP A 172 -16.99 -4.53 9.04
N LEU A 173 -15.73 -4.22 9.26
CA LEU A 173 -14.80 -3.74 8.25
C LEU A 173 -13.73 -4.81 8.08
N ILE A 174 -13.69 -5.44 6.90
CA ILE A 174 -12.73 -6.48 6.53
C ILE A 174 -11.67 -5.82 5.62
N ILE A 175 -10.43 -5.89 6.04
CA ILE A 175 -9.32 -5.19 5.40
C ILE A 175 -8.35 -6.20 4.85
N ASP A 176 -8.17 -6.24 3.52
CA ASP A 176 -7.07 -6.93 2.88
C ASP A 176 -5.81 -6.07 3.00
N GLY A 177 -4.89 -6.47 3.83
CA GLY A 177 -3.70 -5.68 4.12
C GLY A 177 -2.53 -5.99 3.19
N PRO A 178 -1.55 -5.08 3.10
CA PRO A 178 -0.33 -5.31 2.34
C PRO A 178 0.55 -6.36 2.99
N PRO A 179 1.45 -7.02 2.23
CA PRO A 179 2.43 -7.93 2.79
C PRO A 179 3.61 -7.19 3.45
N GLY A 180 4.34 -7.89 4.31
CA GLY A 180 5.57 -7.40 4.93
C GLY A 180 5.33 -6.64 6.23
N ILE A 181 6.25 -5.70 6.55
CA ILE A 181 6.25 -4.92 7.80
C ILE A 181 6.52 -3.42 7.55
N GLY A 182 6.39 -2.95 6.31
CA GLY A 182 6.66 -1.56 5.91
C GLY A 182 5.57 -0.57 6.32
N CYS A 183 5.73 0.68 5.90
CA CYS A 183 4.80 1.77 6.19
C CYS A 183 3.34 1.47 5.85
N PRO A 184 3.00 0.77 4.74
CA PRO A 184 1.62 0.42 4.43
C PRO A 184 1.00 -0.52 5.46
N VAL A 185 1.78 -1.52 5.97
CA VAL A 185 1.32 -2.44 7.02
C VAL A 185 1.08 -1.68 8.32
N ILE A 186 2.00 -0.78 8.70
CA ILE A 186 1.85 0.08 9.88
C ILE A 186 0.58 0.93 9.77
N ALA A 187 0.34 1.55 8.61
CA ALA A 187 -0.86 2.33 8.37
C ALA A 187 -2.14 1.49 8.48
N SER A 188 -2.11 0.24 8.00
CA SER A 188 -3.25 -0.67 8.08
C SER A 188 -3.54 -1.17 9.50
N LEU A 189 -2.52 -1.32 10.36
CA LEU A 189 -2.64 -1.78 11.76
C LEU A 189 -3.34 -0.78 12.68
N SER A 190 -3.25 0.53 12.38
CA SER A 190 -3.78 1.57 13.27
C SER A 190 -5.28 1.43 13.54
N GLY A 191 -5.69 1.19 14.79
CA GLY A 191 -7.10 1.18 15.23
C GLY A 191 -7.91 -0.04 14.77
N VAL A 192 -7.28 -1.17 14.41
CA VAL A 192 -7.98 -2.44 14.15
C VAL A 192 -8.23 -3.22 15.42
N ASP A 193 -9.31 -4.00 15.48
CA ASP A 193 -9.66 -4.82 16.64
C ASP A 193 -8.96 -6.19 16.61
N LEU A 194 -8.72 -6.72 15.42
CA LEU A 194 -8.12 -8.05 15.21
C LEU A 194 -7.22 -8.05 13.99
N VAL A 195 -6.05 -8.64 14.15
CA VAL A 195 -5.14 -9.00 13.06
C VAL A 195 -5.21 -10.50 12.84
N LEU A 196 -5.46 -10.90 11.59
CA LEU A 196 -5.35 -12.27 11.13
C LEU A 196 -4.11 -12.41 10.25
N VAL A 197 -3.09 -13.04 10.78
CA VAL A 197 -1.83 -13.29 10.07
C VAL A 197 -1.97 -14.57 9.25
N VAL A 198 -1.88 -14.45 7.93
CA VAL A 198 -1.88 -15.59 7.00
C VAL A 198 -0.45 -15.99 6.70
N THR A 199 -0.14 -17.24 6.96
CA THR A 199 1.20 -17.81 6.70
C THR A 199 1.11 -19.12 5.93
N GLU A 200 2.26 -19.60 5.45
CA GLU A 200 2.41 -20.92 4.81
C GLU A 200 3.62 -21.65 5.41
N PRO A 201 3.64 -22.99 5.44
CA PRO A 201 4.67 -23.80 6.12
C PRO A 201 5.97 -23.87 5.31
N THR A 202 6.60 -22.73 5.09
CA THR A 202 7.94 -22.58 4.53
C THR A 202 8.85 -21.87 5.52
N LEU A 203 10.17 -22.07 5.45
CA LEU A 203 11.11 -21.39 6.35
C LEU A 203 10.95 -19.86 6.29
N SER A 204 10.81 -19.30 5.09
CA SER A 204 10.55 -17.87 4.93
C SER A 204 9.18 -17.46 5.50
N GLY A 205 8.14 -18.28 5.31
CA GLY A 205 6.80 -18.03 5.85
C GLY A 205 6.79 -17.98 7.37
N ILE A 206 7.51 -18.88 8.03
CA ILE A 206 7.68 -18.90 9.50
C ILE A 206 8.37 -17.61 9.97
N TYR A 207 9.54 -17.31 9.40
CA TYR A 207 10.32 -16.13 9.78
C TYR A 207 9.54 -14.82 9.57
N ASP A 208 8.87 -14.67 8.43
CA ASP A 208 8.10 -13.47 8.13
C ASP A 208 6.83 -13.36 8.98
N MET A 209 6.19 -14.50 9.33
CA MET A 209 5.07 -14.55 10.28
C MET A 209 5.47 -13.98 11.63
N GLU A 210 6.60 -14.41 12.19
CA GLU A 210 7.08 -13.95 13.50
C GLU A 210 7.28 -12.42 13.51
N ARG A 211 7.86 -11.85 12.44
CA ARG A 211 8.06 -10.40 12.33
C ARG A 211 6.74 -9.63 12.29
N VAL A 212 5.74 -10.16 11.60
CA VAL A 212 4.39 -9.54 11.54
C VAL A 212 3.70 -9.64 12.90
N ILE A 213 3.83 -10.78 13.59
CA ILE A 213 3.30 -10.95 14.95
C ILE A 213 3.95 -9.96 15.92
N ASP A 214 5.27 -9.79 15.85
CA ASP A 214 6.00 -8.84 16.69
C ASP A 214 5.55 -7.41 16.42
N LEU A 215 5.33 -7.06 15.15
CA LEU A 215 4.80 -5.75 14.76
C LEU A 215 3.38 -5.55 15.31
N ALA A 216 2.48 -6.51 15.15
CA ALA A 216 1.11 -6.42 15.68
C ALA A 216 1.09 -6.31 17.21
N ALA A 217 1.97 -7.05 17.90
CA ALA A 217 2.14 -6.97 19.35
C ALA A 217 2.63 -5.58 19.80
N HIS A 218 3.55 -4.97 19.05
CA HIS A 218 4.00 -3.59 19.32
C HIS A 218 2.84 -2.59 19.29
N PHE A 219 1.86 -2.80 18.42
CA PHE A 219 0.63 -1.98 18.37
C PHE A 219 -0.45 -2.42 19.36
N GLY A 220 -0.21 -3.46 20.15
CA GLY A 220 -1.17 -3.96 21.14
C GLY A 220 -2.44 -4.57 20.54
N VAL A 221 -2.40 -5.05 19.31
CA VAL A 221 -3.56 -5.58 18.60
C VAL A 221 -3.70 -7.08 18.83
N LEU A 222 -4.94 -7.54 19.11
CA LEU A 222 -5.24 -8.96 19.19
C LEU A 222 -4.88 -9.66 17.88
N THR A 223 -4.03 -10.70 17.98
CA THR A 223 -3.52 -11.41 16.81
C THR A 223 -3.95 -12.87 16.82
N LYS A 224 -4.35 -13.37 15.66
CA LYS A 224 -4.64 -14.77 15.38
C LYS A 224 -3.86 -15.20 14.13
N VAL A 225 -3.65 -16.49 13.95
CA VAL A 225 -2.91 -17.04 12.79
C VAL A 225 -3.81 -17.98 12.01
N PHE A 226 -3.68 -17.94 10.70
CA PHE A 226 -4.26 -18.87 9.74
C PHE A 226 -3.15 -19.49 8.90
N ILE A 227 -3.07 -20.82 8.86
CA ILE A 227 -2.05 -21.55 8.11
C ILE A 227 -2.64 -21.99 6.79
N ASN A 228 -2.22 -21.37 5.71
CA ASN A 228 -2.60 -21.75 4.36
C ASN A 228 -1.60 -22.75 3.77
N LYS A 229 -2.04 -23.62 2.87
CA LYS A 229 -1.23 -24.66 2.22
C LYS A 229 -0.54 -25.57 3.26
N CYS A 230 -1.25 -25.92 4.31
CA CYS A 230 -0.69 -26.63 5.47
C CYS A 230 -0.08 -27.99 5.13
N ASP A 231 -0.48 -28.58 4.00
CA ASP A 231 -0.04 -29.87 3.48
C ASP A 231 1.32 -29.83 2.75
N ILE A 232 1.83 -28.65 2.41
CA ILE A 232 3.15 -28.54 1.74
C ILE A 232 4.28 -29.11 2.60
N ASN A 233 4.23 -28.85 3.92
CA ASN A 233 5.24 -29.36 4.87
C ASN A 233 4.65 -29.45 6.28
N TRP A 234 4.26 -30.64 6.69
CA TRP A 234 3.63 -30.89 7.99
C TRP A 234 4.57 -30.59 9.19
N ASP A 235 5.88 -30.77 9.04
CA ASP A 235 6.83 -30.46 10.13
C ASP A 235 6.92 -28.94 10.36
N ASN A 236 6.96 -28.18 9.30
CA ASN A 236 6.90 -26.71 9.39
C ASN A 236 5.53 -26.22 9.88
N THR A 237 4.42 -26.91 9.53
CA THR A 237 3.10 -26.60 10.09
C THR A 237 3.09 -26.77 11.60
N ARG A 238 3.62 -27.88 12.12
CA ARG A 238 3.78 -28.09 13.58
C ARG A 238 4.68 -27.04 14.23
N THR A 239 5.77 -26.66 13.56
CA THR A 239 6.65 -25.60 14.04
C THR A 239 5.89 -24.27 14.20
N ILE A 240 5.03 -23.90 13.24
CA ILE A 240 4.16 -22.70 13.34
C ILE A 240 3.22 -22.81 14.54
N GLU A 241 2.57 -23.97 14.73
CA GLU A 241 1.68 -24.21 15.88
C GLU A 241 2.41 -24.04 17.22
N GLU A 242 3.60 -24.63 17.34
CA GLU A 242 4.43 -24.51 18.55
C GLU A 242 4.83 -23.06 18.85
N ILE A 243 5.22 -22.30 17.81
CA ILE A 243 5.55 -20.88 17.96
C ILE A 243 4.33 -20.11 18.44
N CYS A 244 3.17 -20.33 17.82
CA CYS A 244 1.93 -19.67 18.19
C CYS A 244 1.53 -20.01 19.64
N GLN A 245 1.61 -21.28 20.01
CA GLN A 245 1.32 -21.74 21.37
C GLN A 245 2.22 -21.08 22.43
N LYS A 246 3.54 -21.04 22.18
CA LYS A 246 4.52 -20.39 23.08
C LYS A 246 4.25 -18.89 23.27
N ARG A 247 3.67 -18.23 22.23
CA ARG A 247 3.32 -16.80 22.24
C ARG A 247 1.89 -16.53 22.72
N GLY A 248 1.10 -17.56 23.06
CA GLY A 248 -0.31 -17.43 23.44
C GLY A 248 -1.21 -16.97 22.30
N ILE A 249 -0.84 -17.25 21.06
CA ILE A 249 -1.58 -16.88 19.84
C ILE A 249 -2.34 -18.11 19.34
N GLU A 250 -3.62 -17.94 19.07
CA GLU A 250 -4.46 -19.01 18.56
C GLU A 250 -4.31 -19.18 17.04
N VAL A 251 -4.10 -20.41 16.59
CA VAL A 251 -4.26 -20.80 15.19
C VAL A 251 -5.74 -21.11 14.96
N ILE A 252 -6.41 -20.29 14.14
CA ILE A 252 -7.88 -20.38 13.97
C ILE A 252 -8.32 -21.20 12.77
N GLY A 253 -7.40 -21.68 11.95
CA GLY A 253 -7.75 -22.49 10.79
C GLY A 253 -6.56 -22.88 9.93
N TYR A 254 -6.85 -23.86 9.07
CA TYR A 254 -5.92 -24.45 8.12
C TYR A 254 -6.58 -24.58 6.75
N LEU A 255 -5.81 -24.46 5.70
CA LEU A 255 -6.25 -24.73 4.33
C LEU A 255 -5.13 -25.40 3.53
#